data_2fdfb79404b3b1c18c06b7235bd61828
#
_entry.id   2fdfb79404b3b1c18c06b7235bd61828
#
_cell.length_a   1.000
_cell.length_b   1.000
_cell.length_c   1.000
_cell.angle_alpha   90.00
_cell.angle_beta   90.00
_cell.angle_gamma   90.00
#
_symmetry.space_group_name_H-M   'P 1'
#
loop_
_entity.id
_entity.type
_entity.pdbx_description
1 polymer ?
#
loop_
_entity_poly.entity_id
_entity_poly.type
_entity_poly.pdbx_seq_one_letter_code
_entity_poly.pdbx_strand_id
1 'polypeptide(L)'
;MSNPLVNWWRSHNFNEAVKSQNNRVAKQLLKEIENSGAKLSWQQKLFKERLQLEKLLQKKNDRIKEADRHLEELERQLSFGQLDDSLGRIDELTLFPDTKFIEHISKSFKLRDCDESMIQCTGIDEKIFNNFEQHLAGFIKNELNKLNREKNNVDDLLKQAVDDIQKLKEGQDPQYSFELSPHIYLMRYFLDNVYCTYLAWFLIYKAGLLPTKVNILDIAAGPGTVAYGLGLLLQSSSDFFSMPPMHISYYSLEQQKAFQYRGLQFWRQYMEPQAMNAYFRFDTSSIFDRENQSKRLPKKFFDFIVISHCFFNDEERREKSLQIYKDIFTSSLNDYGYALLIIQEKKLLIPYNVRRVDDCQHELSVVRQFIDELGLNLVWYKYLNSIGSRTSPPNFGKFARENLPVKEFISPLFRQHFKLPYDIHYGVDDYVILAKKR
;
A
#
# COMPACT_ATOMS: atom_id res chain seq x y z
N MET A 1 -31.99 47.15 3.42
CA MET A 1 -30.97 47.78 2.57
C MET A 1 -29.72 48.02 3.41
N SER A 2 -28.60 47.51 3.04
CA SER A 2 -27.33 47.69 3.77
C SER A 2 -26.83 49.11 3.62
N ASN A 3 -26.68 49.84 4.73
CA ASN A 3 -26.11 51.20 4.70
C ASN A 3 -24.59 51.07 4.44
N PRO A 4 -24.06 51.62 3.32
CA PRO A 4 -22.66 51.46 2.95
C PRO A 4 -21.69 52.06 3.98
N LEU A 5 -22.03 53.14 4.65
CA LEU A 5 -21.22 53.80 5.68
C LEU A 5 -21.11 52.93 6.95
N VAL A 6 -22.17 52.27 7.33
CA VAL A 6 -22.17 51.37 8.50
C VAL A 6 -21.33 50.13 8.23
N ASN A 7 -21.38 49.60 7.00
CA ASN A 7 -20.56 48.45 6.63
C ASN A 7 -19.08 48.79 6.45
N TRP A 8 -18.76 49.99 5.97
CA TRP A 8 -17.39 50.49 5.93
C TRP A 8 -16.83 50.62 7.37
N TRP A 9 -17.59 51.21 8.31
CA TRP A 9 -17.19 51.35 9.70
C TRP A 9 -16.99 49.98 10.37
N ARG A 10 -17.91 49.02 10.16
CA ARG A 10 -17.77 47.63 10.65
C ARG A 10 -16.52 46.96 10.11
N SER A 11 -16.24 47.14 8.83
CA SER A 11 -15.04 46.56 8.18
C SER A 11 -13.74 47.18 8.72
N HIS A 12 -13.75 48.48 8.99
CA HIS A 12 -12.62 49.17 9.59
C HIS A 12 -12.35 48.64 11.02
N ASN A 13 -13.37 48.59 11.85
CA ASN A 13 -13.28 48.07 13.24
C ASN A 13 -12.93 46.58 13.28
N PHE A 14 -13.37 45.80 12.30
CA PHE A 14 -12.95 44.39 12.13
C PHE A 14 -11.45 44.30 11.93
N ASN A 15 -10.89 45.09 11.05
CA ASN A 15 -9.44 45.10 10.77
C ASN A 15 -8.61 45.49 11.99
N GLU A 16 -9.07 46.51 12.75
CA GLU A 16 -8.45 46.92 14.02
C GLU A 16 -8.57 45.81 15.10
N ALA A 17 -9.70 45.14 15.20
CA ALA A 17 -9.87 44.02 16.12
C ALA A 17 -8.98 42.82 15.75
N VAL A 18 -8.75 42.53 14.46
CA VAL A 18 -7.82 41.51 14.01
C VAL A 18 -6.38 41.89 14.31
N LYS A 19 -5.96 43.14 14.06
CA LYS A 19 -4.62 43.64 14.39
C LYS A 19 -4.32 43.59 15.89
N SER A 20 -5.31 43.94 16.73
CA SER A 20 -5.20 43.88 18.18
C SER A 20 -5.39 42.48 18.78
N GLN A 21 -5.50 41.45 17.93
CA GLN A 21 -5.75 40.05 18.32
C GLN A 21 -7.06 39.84 19.14
N ASN A 22 -7.98 40.80 19.09
CA ASN A 22 -9.28 40.67 19.76
C ASN A 22 -10.26 39.84 18.92
N ASN A 23 -10.03 38.51 18.93
CA ASN A 23 -10.81 37.56 18.15
C ASN A 23 -12.30 37.56 18.48
N ARG A 24 -12.69 37.95 19.71
CA ARG A 24 -14.10 38.00 20.12
C ARG A 24 -14.82 39.11 19.39
N VAL A 25 -14.26 40.32 19.38
CA VAL A 25 -14.83 41.50 18.70
C VAL A 25 -14.79 41.27 17.17
N ALA A 26 -13.69 40.78 16.62
CA ALA A 26 -13.58 40.46 15.19
C ALA A 26 -14.66 39.45 14.73
N LYS A 27 -14.93 38.43 15.52
CA LYS A 27 -15.96 37.41 15.22
C LYS A 27 -17.39 38.02 15.26
N GLN A 28 -17.65 38.91 16.20
CA GLN A 28 -18.94 39.60 16.29
C GLN A 28 -19.16 40.51 15.08
N LEU A 29 -18.18 41.36 14.76
CA LEU A 29 -18.25 42.26 13.60
C LEU A 29 -18.37 41.52 12.28
N LEU A 30 -17.66 40.40 12.12
CA LEU A 30 -17.81 39.55 10.93
C LEU A 30 -19.26 39.06 10.76
N LYS A 31 -19.87 38.58 11.84
CA LYS A 31 -21.28 38.14 11.83
C LYS A 31 -22.25 39.27 11.50
N GLU A 32 -21.99 40.49 11.98
CA GLU A 32 -22.81 41.65 11.67
C GLU A 32 -22.68 42.07 10.19
N ILE A 33 -21.46 41.96 9.61
CA ILE A 33 -21.22 42.25 8.19
C ILE A 33 -21.94 41.20 7.32
N GLU A 34 -21.85 39.92 7.68
CA GLU A 34 -22.58 38.85 6.96
C GLU A 34 -24.11 39.06 7.00
N ASN A 35 -24.65 39.34 8.17
CA ASN A 35 -26.08 39.57 8.35
C ASN A 35 -26.61 40.80 7.60
N SER A 36 -25.73 41.78 7.30
CA SER A 36 -26.09 42.93 6.50
C SER A 36 -26.14 42.65 4.97
N GLY A 37 -25.75 41.45 4.53
CA GLY A 37 -25.70 41.08 3.12
C GLY A 37 -24.54 41.73 2.33
N ALA A 38 -23.57 42.35 3.05
CA ALA A 38 -22.40 42.95 2.40
C ALA A 38 -21.41 41.87 1.90
N LYS A 39 -20.74 42.13 0.75
CA LYS A 39 -19.68 41.27 0.26
C LYS A 39 -18.49 41.32 1.21
N LEU A 40 -18.06 40.16 1.69
CA LEU A 40 -16.87 40.01 2.53
C LEU A 40 -15.59 40.35 1.75
N SER A 41 -14.69 41.12 2.38
CA SER A 41 -13.33 41.31 1.89
C SER A 41 -12.54 39.99 1.97
N TRP A 42 -11.39 39.92 1.27
CA TRP A 42 -10.54 38.72 1.30
C TRP A 42 -10.02 38.40 2.73
N GLN A 43 -9.68 39.44 3.52
CA GLN A 43 -9.26 39.27 4.93
C GLN A 43 -10.37 38.69 5.81
N GLN A 44 -11.62 39.16 5.61
CA GLN A 44 -12.79 38.65 6.31
C GLN A 44 -13.11 37.19 5.94
N LYS A 45 -12.90 36.82 4.67
CA LYS A 45 -13.03 35.42 4.21
C LYS A 45 -11.98 34.52 4.85
N LEU A 46 -10.70 34.91 4.85
CA LEU A 46 -9.65 34.16 5.51
C LEU A 46 -9.88 34.00 7.01
N PHE A 47 -10.32 35.03 7.70
CA PHE A 47 -10.66 34.95 9.11
C PHE A 47 -11.83 33.99 9.36
N LYS A 48 -12.84 34.00 8.50
CA LYS A 48 -13.97 33.07 8.53
C LYS A 48 -13.52 31.62 8.36
N GLU A 49 -12.68 31.35 7.36
CA GLU A 49 -12.11 30.01 7.12
C GLU A 49 -11.27 29.53 8.31
N ARG A 50 -10.45 30.42 8.88
CA ARG A 50 -9.70 30.11 10.11
C ARG A 50 -10.63 29.71 11.26
N LEU A 51 -11.72 30.43 11.49
CA LEU A 51 -12.71 30.09 12.52
C LEU A 51 -13.42 28.77 12.26
N GLN A 52 -13.63 28.40 11.00
CA GLN A 52 -14.19 27.11 10.61
C GLN A 52 -13.21 25.97 10.92
N LEU A 53 -11.93 26.16 10.58
CA LEU A 53 -10.86 25.21 10.89
C LEU A 53 -10.67 25.03 12.41
N GLU A 54 -10.68 26.13 13.18
CA GLU A 54 -10.62 26.07 14.65
C GLU A 54 -11.78 25.26 15.26
N LYS A 55 -13.00 25.43 14.74
CA LYS A 55 -14.15 24.63 15.16
C LYS A 55 -14.03 23.15 14.80
N LEU A 56 -13.49 22.83 13.62
CA LEU A 56 -13.28 21.47 13.19
C LEU A 56 -12.20 20.78 14.06
N LEU A 57 -11.12 21.49 14.37
CA LEU A 57 -10.05 21.01 15.26
C LEU A 57 -10.59 20.79 16.68
N GLN A 58 -11.42 21.70 17.20
CA GLN A 58 -12.03 21.54 18.52
C GLN A 58 -12.94 20.31 18.57
N LYS A 59 -13.79 20.12 17.54
CA LYS A 59 -14.67 18.95 17.41
C LYS A 59 -13.89 17.63 17.31
N LYS A 60 -12.73 17.66 16.64
CA LYS A 60 -11.82 16.52 16.55
C LYS A 60 -11.17 16.21 17.90
N ASN A 61 -10.71 17.23 18.63
CA ASN A 61 -10.14 17.06 19.96
C ASN A 61 -11.17 16.57 21.00
N ASP A 62 -12.43 17.01 20.90
CA ASP A 62 -13.48 16.53 21.78
C ASP A 62 -13.79 15.04 21.54
N ARG A 63 -13.77 14.59 20.28
CA ARG A 63 -13.89 13.15 19.92
C ARG A 63 -12.71 12.31 20.41
N ILE A 64 -11.51 12.85 20.37
CA ILE A 64 -10.32 12.19 20.91
C ILE A 64 -10.46 12.00 22.42
N LYS A 65 -10.88 13.04 23.16
CA LYS A 65 -11.13 12.94 24.61
C LYS A 65 -12.25 11.97 24.98
N GLU A 66 -13.24 11.83 24.13
CA GLU A 66 -14.34 10.88 24.33
C GLU A 66 -13.86 9.43 24.08
N ALA A 67 -13.03 9.23 23.07
CA ALA A 67 -12.38 7.96 22.81
C ALA A 67 -11.39 7.56 23.93
N ASP A 68 -10.62 8.51 24.46
CA ASP A 68 -9.72 8.29 25.60
C ASP A 68 -10.48 7.89 26.86
N ARG A 69 -11.64 8.51 27.15
CA ARG A 69 -12.49 8.10 28.29
C ARG A 69 -13.07 6.70 28.11
N HIS A 70 -13.48 6.34 26.88
CA HIS A 70 -13.94 4.98 26.60
C HIS A 70 -12.83 3.94 26.75
N LEU A 71 -11.60 4.30 26.38
CA LEU A 71 -10.41 3.46 26.60
C LEU A 71 -10.15 3.26 28.09
N GLU A 72 -10.16 4.33 28.90
CA GLU A 72 -9.99 4.24 30.36
C GLU A 72 -11.10 3.39 31.02
N GLU A 73 -12.32 3.41 30.49
CA GLU A 73 -13.43 2.60 31.00
C GLU A 73 -13.28 1.12 30.62
N LEU A 74 -12.81 0.81 29.41
CA LEU A 74 -12.46 -0.54 28.97
C LEU A 74 -11.25 -1.09 29.73
N GLU A 75 -10.24 -0.28 29.99
CA GLU A 75 -9.08 -0.66 30.82
C GLU A 75 -9.49 -0.99 32.25
N ARG A 76 -10.43 -0.24 32.84
CA ARG A 76 -11.00 -0.59 34.16
C ARG A 76 -11.77 -1.90 34.15
N GLN A 77 -12.54 -2.19 33.11
CA GLN A 77 -13.29 -3.44 32.97
C GLN A 77 -12.36 -4.64 32.76
N LEU A 78 -11.24 -4.48 32.07
CA LEU A 78 -10.22 -5.51 31.86
C LEU A 78 -9.35 -5.76 33.12
N SER A 79 -9.14 -4.76 33.97
CA SER A 79 -8.36 -4.91 35.21
C SER A 79 -9.07 -5.71 36.32
N PHE A 80 -10.37 -6.03 36.18
CA PHE A 80 -11.12 -6.91 37.10
C PHE A 80 -11.10 -8.39 36.72
N GLY A 81 -10.51 -8.75 35.57
CA GLY A 81 -10.29 -10.15 35.16
C GLY A 81 -8.83 -10.49 35.26
N GLN A 82 -8.43 -11.18 36.39
CA GLN A 82 -7.09 -11.75 36.54
C GLN A 82 -6.76 -12.65 35.35
N LEU A 83 -5.84 -12.22 34.50
CA LEU A 83 -5.12 -13.06 33.54
C LEU A 83 -3.62 -12.84 33.71
N ASP A 84 -2.98 -13.94 33.91
CA ASP A 84 -1.57 -14.25 34.12
C ASP A 84 -0.55 -13.28 33.49
N ASP A 85 0.39 -12.83 34.36
CA ASP A 85 1.45 -11.83 34.06
C ASP A 85 2.56 -12.32 33.12
N SER A 86 2.34 -13.37 32.33
CA SER A 86 3.33 -13.95 31.40
C SER A 86 3.22 -13.48 29.94
N LEU A 87 2.20 -12.67 29.60
CA LEU A 87 2.01 -12.05 28.28
C LEU A 87 2.41 -10.58 28.33
N GLY A 88 3.72 -10.32 28.45
CA GLY A 88 4.26 -8.98 28.42
C GLY A 88 3.89 -8.21 27.14
N ARG A 89 3.20 -7.08 27.32
CA ARG A 89 2.99 -5.99 26.33
C ARG A 89 2.57 -6.38 24.92
N ILE A 90 1.35 -6.93 24.81
CA ILE A 90 0.60 -7.03 23.53
C ILE A 90 -0.40 -5.86 23.40
N ASP A 91 -0.30 -4.80 24.17
CA ASP A 91 -1.30 -3.72 24.26
C ASP A 91 -0.92 -2.44 23.54
N GLU A 92 -0.47 -2.49 22.28
CA GLU A 92 -0.65 -1.38 21.37
C GLU A 92 -1.46 -1.84 20.17
N LEU A 93 -2.79 -1.89 20.39
CA LEU A 93 -3.85 -1.77 19.39
C LEU A 93 -3.55 -2.44 18.04
N THR A 94 -3.61 -3.76 18.00
CA THR A 94 -3.82 -4.48 16.75
C THR A 94 -5.28 -4.33 16.31
N LEU A 95 -5.52 -4.27 14.99
CA LEU A 95 -6.88 -4.32 14.46
C LEU A 95 -7.49 -5.68 14.75
N PHE A 96 -8.61 -5.69 15.47
CA PHE A 96 -9.37 -6.92 15.68
C PHE A 96 -10.01 -7.35 14.36
N PRO A 97 -9.83 -8.63 13.97
CA PRO A 97 -10.45 -9.17 12.76
C PRO A 97 -11.98 -9.13 12.83
N ASP A 98 -12.61 -8.32 11.99
CA ASP A 98 -14.08 -8.30 11.86
C ASP A 98 -14.56 -9.46 10.99
N THR A 99 -15.46 -10.29 11.52
CA THR A 99 -15.94 -11.49 10.85
C THR A 99 -16.66 -11.19 9.54
N LYS A 100 -17.49 -10.12 9.50
CA LYS A 100 -18.26 -9.77 8.30
C LYS A 100 -17.35 -9.27 7.20
N PHE A 101 -16.32 -8.51 7.57
CA PHE A 101 -15.32 -8.06 6.61
C PHE A 101 -14.50 -9.23 6.05
N ILE A 102 -14.08 -10.17 6.92
CA ILE A 102 -13.39 -11.40 6.47
C ILE A 102 -14.26 -12.22 5.52
N GLU A 103 -15.54 -12.38 5.83
CA GLU A 103 -16.50 -13.07 4.97
C GLU A 103 -16.68 -12.36 3.63
N HIS A 104 -16.81 -11.03 3.65
CA HIS A 104 -16.92 -10.22 2.45
C HIS A 104 -15.71 -10.40 1.53
N ILE A 105 -14.49 -10.26 2.06
CA ILE A 105 -13.26 -10.44 1.27
C ILE A 105 -13.16 -11.87 0.75
N SER A 106 -13.40 -12.87 1.59
CA SER A 106 -13.34 -14.27 1.20
C SER A 106 -14.33 -14.60 0.05
N LYS A 107 -15.52 -14.01 0.09
CA LYS A 107 -16.54 -14.16 -0.96
C LYS A 107 -16.17 -13.38 -2.23
N SER A 108 -15.77 -12.12 -2.12
CA SER A 108 -15.44 -11.26 -3.28
C SER A 108 -14.26 -11.81 -4.06
N PHE A 109 -13.21 -12.24 -3.36
CA PHE A 109 -12.03 -12.85 -3.99
C PHE A 109 -12.20 -14.34 -4.29
N LYS A 110 -13.37 -14.93 -3.96
CA LYS A 110 -13.67 -16.35 -4.11
C LYS A 110 -12.56 -17.22 -3.55
N LEU A 111 -12.10 -16.86 -2.33
CA LEU A 111 -11.02 -17.58 -1.66
C LEU A 111 -11.46 -18.98 -1.28
N ARG A 112 -10.67 -19.97 -1.65
CA ARG A 112 -10.88 -21.37 -1.30
C ARG A 112 -9.58 -21.98 -0.79
N ASP A 113 -9.59 -22.42 0.45
CA ASP A 113 -8.48 -23.21 1.00
C ASP A 113 -8.48 -24.58 0.26
N CYS A 114 -7.42 -24.84 -0.51
CA CYS A 114 -7.23 -26.11 -1.22
C CYS A 114 -6.53 -27.14 -0.33
N ASP A 115 -5.62 -26.67 0.52
CA ASP A 115 -4.96 -27.42 1.58
C ASP A 115 -4.43 -26.45 2.67
N GLU A 116 -3.57 -26.94 3.57
CA GLU A 116 -3.01 -26.13 4.68
C GLU A 116 -2.20 -24.92 4.21
N SER A 117 -1.57 -25.00 3.04
CA SER A 117 -0.68 -23.94 2.51
C SER A 117 -1.24 -23.22 1.29
N MET A 118 -2.12 -23.84 0.49
CA MET A 118 -2.57 -23.29 -0.78
C MET A 118 -3.98 -22.69 -0.67
N ILE A 119 -4.10 -21.44 -1.15
CA ILE A 119 -5.37 -20.73 -1.28
C ILE A 119 -5.61 -20.38 -2.73
N GLN A 120 -6.71 -20.87 -3.29
CA GLN A 120 -7.17 -20.45 -4.61
C GLN A 120 -7.86 -19.10 -4.53
N CYS A 121 -7.54 -18.21 -5.49
CA CYS A 121 -8.06 -16.84 -5.58
C CYS A 121 -8.54 -16.60 -7.01
N THR A 122 -9.88 -16.51 -7.25
CA THR A 122 -10.46 -16.36 -8.59
C THR A 122 -11.42 -15.19 -8.72
N GLY A 123 -11.48 -14.31 -7.74
CA GLY A 123 -12.34 -13.12 -7.73
C GLY A 123 -11.57 -11.85 -7.39
N ILE A 124 -12.29 -10.73 -7.40
CA ILE A 124 -11.84 -9.42 -6.92
C ILE A 124 -12.98 -8.74 -6.15
N ASP A 125 -12.65 -7.77 -5.31
CA ASP A 125 -13.64 -6.79 -4.87
C ASP A 125 -13.85 -5.78 -6.02
N GLU A 126 -14.89 -5.99 -6.82
CA GLU A 126 -15.16 -5.20 -8.02
C GLU A 126 -15.32 -3.70 -7.71
N LYS A 127 -15.94 -3.35 -6.58
CA LYS A 127 -16.12 -1.95 -6.16
C LYS A 127 -14.77 -1.24 -6.02
N ILE A 128 -13.80 -1.90 -5.42
CA ILE A 128 -12.49 -1.35 -5.11
C ILE A 128 -11.56 -1.45 -6.33
N PHE A 129 -11.44 -2.65 -6.91
CA PHE A 129 -10.44 -2.88 -7.96
C PHE A 129 -10.82 -2.25 -9.30
N ASN A 130 -12.10 -2.23 -9.69
CA ASN A 130 -12.51 -1.54 -10.93
C ASN A 130 -12.32 -0.01 -10.81
N ASN A 131 -12.64 0.55 -9.65
CA ASN A 131 -12.39 1.97 -9.40
C ASN A 131 -10.90 2.29 -9.43
N PHE A 132 -10.07 1.48 -8.76
CA PHE A 132 -8.62 1.63 -8.76
C PHE A 132 -8.02 1.51 -10.16
N GLU A 133 -8.40 0.47 -10.91
CA GLU A 133 -7.94 0.23 -12.27
C GLU A 133 -8.32 1.37 -13.22
N GLN A 134 -9.56 1.85 -13.13
CA GLN A 134 -10.04 2.98 -13.95
C GLN A 134 -9.20 4.24 -13.73
N HIS A 135 -8.91 4.57 -12.47
CA HIS A 135 -8.07 5.74 -12.14
C HIS A 135 -6.62 5.55 -12.60
N LEU A 136 -6.08 4.34 -12.45
CA LEU A 136 -4.73 4.01 -12.93
C LEU A 136 -4.63 4.15 -14.44
N ALA A 137 -5.58 3.60 -15.19
CA ALA A 137 -5.63 3.72 -16.65
C ALA A 137 -5.74 5.18 -17.10
N GLY A 138 -6.59 5.96 -16.43
CA GLY A 138 -6.73 7.40 -16.66
C GLY A 138 -5.43 8.18 -16.39
N PHE A 139 -4.75 7.87 -15.28
CA PHE A 139 -3.45 8.45 -14.91
C PHE A 139 -2.40 8.17 -16.00
N ILE A 140 -2.22 6.92 -16.39
CA ILE A 140 -1.23 6.52 -17.40
C ILE A 140 -1.55 7.17 -18.75
N LYS A 141 -2.82 7.15 -19.19
CA LYS A 141 -3.25 7.77 -20.44
C LYS A 141 -2.93 9.26 -20.46
N ASN A 142 -3.18 9.98 -19.37
CA ASN A 142 -2.88 11.41 -19.27
C ASN A 142 -1.37 11.68 -19.35
N GLU A 143 -0.54 10.87 -18.68
CA GLU A 143 0.91 10.97 -18.74
C GLU A 143 1.45 10.71 -20.16
N LEU A 144 0.98 9.64 -20.82
CA LEU A 144 1.39 9.34 -22.19
C LEU A 144 0.94 10.43 -23.18
N ASN A 145 -0.26 10.97 -23.03
CA ASN A 145 -0.75 12.09 -23.86
C ASN A 145 0.10 13.36 -23.66
N LYS A 146 0.56 13.62 -22.44
CA LYS A 146 1.47 14.74 -22.16
C LYS A 146 2.82 14.51 -22.85
N LEU A 147 3.40 13.32 -22.68
CA LEU A 147 4.67 12.97 -23.32
C LEU A 147 4.60 13.07 -24.86
N ASN A 148 3.51 12.62 -25.48
CA ASN A 148 3.30 12.72 -26.93
C ASN A 148 3.24 14.16 -27.45
N ARG A 149 2.90 15.14 -26.60
CA ARG A 149 2.94 16.58 -26.97
C ARG A 149 4.35 17.17 -26.82
N GLU A 150 5.14 16.60 -25.90
CA GLU A 150 6.48 17.10 -25.57
C GLU A 150 7.58 16.41 -26.41
N LYS A 151 7.35 15.19 -26.90
CA LYS A 151 8.32 14.34 -27.59
C LYS A 151 7.73 13.66 -28.83
N ASN A 152 8.52 13.59 -29.88
CA ASN A 152 8.11 12.98 -31.16
C ASN A 152 8.40 11.46 -31.24
N ASN A 153 9.01 10.84 -30.20
CA ASN A 153 9.52 9.46 -30.23
C ASN A 153 9.01 8.60 -29.08
N VAL A 154 7.82 8.87 -28.56
CA VAL A 154 7.26 8.15 -27.38
C VAL A 154 7.09 6.66 -27.66
N ASP A 155 6.68 6.28 -28.87
CA ASP A 155 6.51 4.86 -29.23
C ASP A 155 7.83 4.08 -29.21
N ASP A 156 8.94 4.69 -29.65
CA ASP A 156 10.27 4.08 -29.58
C ASP A 156 10.75 3.92 -28.12
N LEU A 157 10.49 4.93 -27.27
CA LEU A 157 10.81 4.88 -25.85
C LEU A 157 9.99 3.80 -25.12
N LEU A 158 8.72 3.66 -25.46
CA LEU A 158 7.86 2.60 -24.95
C LEU A 158 8.38 1.22 -25.38
N LYS A 159 8.78 1.06 -26.63
CA LYS A 159 9.33 -0.19 -27.17
C LYS A 159 10.59 -0.61 -26.41
N GLN A 160 11.55 0.30 -26.20
CA GLN A 160 12.78 0.02 -25.44
C GLN A 160 12.45 -0.45 -24.02
N ALA A 161 11.52 0.18 -23.34
CA ALA A 161 11.11 -0.20 -22.00
C ALA A 161 10.39 -1.56 -21.98
N VAL A 162 9.59 -1.89 -23.00
CA VAL A 162 8.94 -3.20 -23.15
C VAL A 162 9.97 -4.28 -23.36
N ASP A 163 10.92 -4.08 -24.27
CA ASP A 163 11.96 -5.06 -24.59
C ASP A 163 12.81 -5.38 -23.35
N ASP A 164 13.11 -4.38 -22.50
CA ASP A 164 13.81 -4.60 -21.23
C ASP A 164 12.96 -5.41 -20.24
N ILE A 165 11.72 -5.02 -20.00
CA ILE A 165 10.83 -5.70 -19.06
C ILE A 165 10.48 -7.12 -19.53
N GLN A 166 10.47 -7.38 -20.83
CA GLN A 166 10.19 -8.70 -21.38
C GLN A 166 11.25 -9.75 -20.99
N LYS A 167 12.46 -9.35 -20.64
CA LYS A 167 13.52 -10.22 -20.12
C LYS A 167 13.07 -11.05 -18.91
N LEU A 168 12.13 -10.53 -18.11
CA LEU A 168 11.53 -11.31 -17.00
C LEU A 168 10.89 -12.63 -17.47
N LYS A 169 10.29 -12.65 -18.67
CA LYS A 169 9.72 -13.89 -19.23
C LYS A 169 10.80 -14.91 -19.62
N GLU A 170 11.99 -14.42 -19.94
CA GLU A 170 13.15 -15.21 -20.31
C GLU A 170 13.99 -15.63 -19.09
N GLY A 171 13.49 -15.29 -17.88
CA GLY A 171 14.21 -15.59 -16.63
C GLY A 171 15.40 -14.67 -16.37
N GLN A 172 15.52 -13.55 -17.09
CA GLN A 172 16.55 -12.54 -16.90
C GLN A 172 16.03 -11.38 -16.07
N ASP A 173 16.93 -10.68 -15.37
CA ASP A 173 16.58 -9.51 -14.59
C ASP A 173 16.63 -8.24 -15.46
N PRO A 174 15.54 -7.44 -15.56
CA PRO A 174 15.54 -6.19 -16.31
C PRO A 174 16.42 -5.12 -15.66
N GLN A 175 16.84 -4.16 -16.44
CA GLN A 175 17.60 -3.01 -15.93
C GLN A 175 16.70 -1.94 -15.32
N TYR A 176 15.45 -1.82 -15.79
CA TYR A 176 14.47 -0.80 -15.39
C TYR A 176 14.95 0.66 -15.54
N SER A 177 16.02 0.89 -16.31
CA SER A 177 16.67 2.22 -16.46
C SER A 177 16.13 3.06 -17.61
N PHE A 178 15.22 2.52 -18.43
CA PHE A 178 14.60 3.25 -19.53
C PHE A 178 13.56 4.24 -19.05
N GLU A 179 13.45 5.36 -19.73
CA GLU A 179 12.61 6.50 -19.32
C GLU A 179 11.15 6.08 -19.05
N LEU A 180 10.60 5.19 -19.88
CA LEU A 180 9.22 4.72 -19.76
C LEU A 180 9.06 3.37 -19.07
N SER A 181 10.11 2.80 -18.48
CA SER A 181 10.02 1.58 -17.65
C SER A 181 8.95 1.67 -16.57
N PRO A 182 8.78 2.79 -15.82
CA PRO A 182 7.70 2.91 -14.84
C PRO A 182 6.30 2.79 -15.46
N HIS A 183 6.08 3.38 -16.64
CA HIS A 183 4.77 3.33 -17.32
C HIS A 183 4.43 1.91 -17.76
N ILE A 184 5.42 1.20 -18.33
CA ILE A 184 5.24 -0.20 -18.73
C ILE A 184 4.96 -1.08 -17.52
N TYR A 185 5.70 -0.88 -16.43
CA TYR A 185 5.47 -1.62 -15.20
C TYR A 185 4.05 -1.39 -14.65
N LEU A 186 3.60 -0.11 -14.60
CA LEU A 186 2.26 0.24 -14.15
C LEU A 186 1.17 -0.42 -15.01
N MET A 187 1.38 -0.52 -16.33
CA MET A 187 0.42 -1.17 -17.22
C MET A 187 0.41 -2.71 -17.12
N ARG A 188 1.56 -3.31 -16.82
CA ARG A 188 1.73 -4.75 -16.99
C ARG A 188 1.69 -5.56 -15.70
N TYR A 189 2.34 -5.07 -14.64
CA TYR A 189 2.57 -5.83 -13.41
C TYR A 189 1.93 -5.22 -12.17
N PHE A 190 1.68 -3.92 -12.20
CA PHE A 190 1.30 -3.18 -11.01
C PHE A 190 -0.02 -3.68 -10.41
N LEU A 191 -1.04 -3.91 -11.24
CA LEU A 191 -2.34 -4.39 -10.77
C LEU A 191 -2.26 -5.77 -10.13
N ASP A 192 -1.53 -6.70 -10.75
CA ASP A 192 -1.38 -8.05 -10.21
C ASP A 192 -0.57 -8.04 -8.91
N ASN A 193 0.48 -7.23 -8.85
CA ASN A 193 1.28 -7.09 -7.63
C ASN A 193 0.49 -6.40 -6.51
N VAL A 194 -0.34 -5.39 -6.81
CA VAL A 194 -1.26 -4.77 -5.83
C VAL A 194 -2.32 -5.77 -5.38
N TYR A 195 -2.87 -6.56 -6.28
CA TYR A 195 -3.81 -7.64 -5.97
C TYR A 195 -3.20 -8.66 -4.99
N CYS A 196 -1.98 -9.12 -5.27
CA CYS A 196 -1.27 -10.05 -4.40
C CYS A 196 -0.95 -9.42 -3.03
N THR A 197 -0.44 -8.17 -2.99
CA THR A 197 -0.13 -7.47 -1.73
C THR A 197 -1.39 -7.16 -0.91
N TYR A 198 -2.52 -6.86 -1.55
CA TYR A 198 -3.81 -6.73 -0.88
C TYR A 198 -4.19 -8.02 -0.15
N LEU A 199 -4.10 -9.16 -0.82
CA LEU A 199 -4.38 -10.47 -0.21
C LEU A 199 -3.38 -10.81 0.91
N ALA A 200 -2.11 -10.46 0.74
CA ALA A 200 -1.09 -10.64 1.79
C ALA A 200 -1.45 -9.84 3.07
N TRP A 201 -1.83 -8.57 2.93
CA TRP A 201 -2.29 -7.75 4.05
C TRP A 201 -3.61 -8.24 4.64
N PHE A 202 -4.52 -8.76 3.81
CA PHE A 202 -5.74 -9.40 4.29
C PHE A 202 -5.43 -10.64 5.17
N LEU A 203 -4.46 -11.47 4.80
CA LEU A 203 -4.05 -12.62 5.61
C LEU A 203 -3.45 -12.18 6.95
N ILE A 204 -2.64 -11.11 6.96
CA ILE A 204 -2.09 -10.51 8.18
C ILE A 204 -3.21 -9.95 9.06
N TYR A 205 -4.17 -9.23 8.48
CA TYR A 205 -5.34 -8.73 9.19
C TYR A 205 -6.19 -9.87 9.76
N LYS A 206 -6.51 -10.89 8.96
CA LYS A 206 -7.26 -12.09 9.39
C LYS A 206 -6.59 -12.82 10.55
N ALA A 207 -5.25 -12.79 10.61
CA ALA A 207 -4.48 -13.37 11.69
C ALA A 207 -4.40 -12.47 12.95
N GLY A 208 -4.98 -11.27 12.95
CA GLY A 208 -4.92 -10.31 14.07
C GLY A 208 -3.53 -9.71 14.29
N LEU A 209 -2.71 -9.64 13.23
CA LEU A 209 -1.31 -9.20 13.30
C LEU A 209 -1.07 -7.79 12.72
N LEU A 210 -2.12 -7.10 12.26
CA LEU A 210 -2.00 -5.76 11.69
C LEU A 210 -2.18 -4.70 12.78
N PRO A 211 -1.11 -3.97 13.18
CA PRO A 211 -1.23 -2.94 14.21
C PRO A 211 -1.86 -1.65 13.66
N THR A 212 -2.48 -0.84 14.53
CA THR A 212 -3.04 0.47 14.18
C THR A 212 -1.98 1.52 13.91
N LYS A 213 -0.80 1.37 14.50
CA LYS A 213 0.41 2.15 14.18
C LYS A 213 1.42 1.19 13.57
N VAL A 214 1.75 1.39 12.32
CA VAL A 214 2.63 0.47 11.60
C VAL A 214 3.77 1.20 10.90
N ASN A 215 4.99 0.76 11.18
CA ASN A 215 6.21 1.22 10.50
C ASN A 215 6.63 0.14 9.50
N ILE A 216 6.55 0.45 8.23
CA ILE A 216 6.84 -0.48 7.13
C ILE A 216 8.11 -0.03 6.41
N LEU A 217 9.06 -0.95 6.23
CA LEU A 217 10.13 -0.82 5.25
C LEU A 217 9.77 -1.69 4.03
N ASP A 218 9.63 -1.08 2.89
CA ASP A 218 9.43 -1.77 1.61
C ASP A 218 10.74 -1.73 0.81
N ILE A 219 11.36 -2.91 0.64
CA ILE A 219 12.64 -3.07 -0.04
C ILE A 219 12.40 -3.33 -1.52
N ALA A 220 13.05 -2.54 -2.37
CA ALA A 220 12.81 -2.48 -3.81
C ALA A 220 11.34 -2.19 -4.13
N ALA A 221 10.84 -1.16 -3.48
CA ALA A 221 9.43 -0.80 -3.43
C ALA A 221 8.79 -0.52 -4.80
N GLY A 222 9.59 -0.27 -5.83
CA GLY A 222 9.08 0.11 -7.13
C GLY A 222 8.16 1.33 -7.05
N PRO A 223 6.94 1.28 -7.61
CA PRO A 223 5.95 2.34 -7.45
C PRO A 223 5.15 2.26 -6.14
N GLY A 224 5.52 1.40 -5.18
CA GLY A 224 4.87 1.27 -3.88
C GLY A 224 3.70 0.29 -3.83
N THR A 225 3.78 -0.84 -4.54
CA THR A 225 2.71 -1.85 -4.60
C THR A 225 2.22 -2.30 -3.23
N VAL A 226 3.13 -2.41 -2.26
CA VAL A 226 2.84 -2.82 -0.88
C VAL A 226 1.96 -1.78 -0.16
N ALA A 227 2.26 -0.49 -0.35
CA ALA A 227 1.45 0.59 0.23
C ALA A 227 0.05 0.63 -0.39
N TYR A 228 -0.06 0.45 -1.72
CA TYR A 228 -1.37 0.39 -2.39
C TYR A 228 -2.20 -0.80 -1.94
N GLY A 229 -1.61 -1.99 -1.80
CA GLY A 229 -2.31 -3.17 -1.31
C GLY A 229 -2.90 -2.95 0.08
N LEU A 230 -2.12 -2.37 1.01
CA LEU A 230 -2.61 -2.00 2.34
C LEU A 230 -3.70 -0.92 2.25
N GLY A 231 -3.46 0.12 1.46
CA GLY A 231 -4.41 1.21 1.29
C GLY A 231 -5.76 0.76 0.77
N LEU A 232 -5.79 -0.10 -0.23
CA LEU A 232 -7.04 -0.66 -0.77
C LEU A 232 -7.75 -1.58 0.24
N LEU A 233 -7.01 -2.36 1.04
CA LEU A 233 -7.60 -3.16 2.11
C LEU A 233 -8.30 -2.28 3.15
N LEU A 234 -7.66 -1.19 3.56
CA LEU A 234 -8.22 -0.24 4.50
C LEU A 234 -9.44 0.50 3.91
N GLN A 235 -9.41 0.79 2.61
CA GLN A 235 -10.56 1.35 1.90
C GLN A 235 -11.73 0.36 1.88
N SER A 236 -11.48 -0.92 1.59
CA SER A 236 -12.51 -1.96 1.61
C SER A 236 -13.16 -2.13 2.98
N SER A 237 -12.40 -1.95 4.06
CA SER A 237 -12.91 -2.13 5.43
C SER A 237 -13.84 -1.02 5.89
N SER A 238 -13.80 0.16 5.26
CA SER A 238 -14.56 1.35 5.68
C SER A 238 -16.09 1.17 5.68
N ASP A 239 -16.61 0.25 4.88
CA ASP A 239 -18.03 -0.07 4.82
C ASP A 239 -18.48 -1.02 5.96
N PHE A 240 -17.55 -1.64 6.69
CA PHE A 240 -17.84 -2.68 7.69
C PHE A 240 -17.70 -2.20 9.12
N PHE A 241 -16.69 -1.39 9.39
CA PHE A 241 -16.45 -0.86 10.73
C PHE A 241 -15.75 0.50 10.68
N SER A 242 -15.98 1.30 11.73
CA SER A 242 -15.23 2.53 11.91
C SER A 242 -13.80 2.17 12.30
N MET A 243 -12.88 2.28 11.35
CA MET A 243 -11.47 2.07 11.63
C MET A 243 -10.99 3.04 12.71
N PRO A 244 -10.28 2.55 13.73
CA PRO A 244 -9.48 3.44 14.54
C PRO A 244 -8.50 4.21 13.64
N PRO A 245 -8.11 5.45 13.98
CA PRO A 245 -7.19 6.21 13.16
C PRO A 245 -5.88 5.43 13.04
N MET A 246 -5.65 4.84 11.85
CA MET A 246 -4.40 4.18 11.56
C MET A 246 -3.30 5.20 11.28
N HIS A 247 -2.08 4.92 11.75
CA HIS A 247 -0.88 5.67 11.41
C HIS A 247 0.07 4.75 10.66
N ILE A 248 0.26 5.02 9.38
CA ILE A 248 1.17 4.26 8.53
C ILE A 248 2.43 5.10 8.30
N SER A 249 3.56 4.61 8.76
CA SER A 249 4.88 5.14 8.41
C SER A 249 5.51 4.22 7.38
N TYR A 250 5.55 4.65 6.13
CA TYR A 250 6.02 3.85 5.01
C TYR A 250 7.37 4.36 4.50
N TYR A 251 8.37 3.52 4.62
CA TYR A 251 9.72 3.78 4.15
C TYR A 251 9.97 3.00 2.86
N SER A 252 10.04 3.71 1.75
CA SER A 252 10.31 3.15 0.42
C SER A 252 11.80 3.18 0.13
N LEU A 253 12.42 2.00 0.02
CA LEU A 253 13.78 1.83 -0.46
C LEU A 253 13.76 1.33 -1.90
N GLU A 254 14.14 2.17 -2.86
CA GLU A 254 14.08 1.87 -4.30
C GLU A 254 15.23 2.57 -5.03
N GLN A 255 15.94 1.85 -5.88
CA GLN A 255 17.05 2.41 -6.66
C GLN A 255 16.59 3.32 -7.81
N GLN A 256 15.40 3.07 -8.36
CA GLN A 256 14.87 3.79 -9.50
C GLN A 256 13.95 4.94 -9.07
N LYS A 257 14.50 6.15 -9.03
CA LYS A 257 13.76 7.37 -8.65
C LYS A 257 12.47 7.56 -9.47
N ALA A 258 12.50 7.16 -10.75
CA ALA A 258 11.35 7.32 -11.63
C ALA A 258 10.16 6.45 -11.19
N PHE A 259 10.39 5.25 -10.64
CA PHE A 259 9.34 4.40 -10.09
C PHE A 259 8.72 5.02 -8.83
N GLN A 260 9.54 5.45 -7.88
CA GLN A 260 9.06 6.13 -6.67
C GLN A 260 8.23 7.37 -7.02
N TYR A 261 8.73 8.17 -7.97
CA TYR A 261 8.06 9.40 -8.37
C TYR A 261 6.68 9.12 -9.02
N ARG A 262 6.59 8.15 -9.94
CA ARG A 262 5.31 7.78 -10.57
C ARG A 262 4.33 7.17 -9.58
N GLY A 263 4.80 6.31 -8.69
CA GLY A 263 3.98 5.77 -7.61
C GLY A 263 3.42 6.88 -6.71
N LEU A 264 4.27 7.83 -6.27
CA LEU A 264 3.83 8.95 -5.43
C LEU A 264 2.84 9.88 -6.15
N GLN A 265 3.03 10.15 -7.44
CA GLN A 265 2.09 10.96 -8.21
C GLN A 265 0.70 10.31 -8.28
N PHE A 266 0.65 9.01 -8.54
CA PHE A 266 -0.61 8.28 -8.59
C PHE A 266 -1.23 8.17 -7.18
N TRP A 267 -0.42 7.96 -6.12
CA TRP A 267 -0.88 7.96 -4.74
C TRP A 267 -1.60 9.26 -4.38
N ARG A 268 -0.99 10.40 -4.68
CA ARG A 268 -1.57 11.72 -4.44
C ARG A 268 -2.89 11.94 -5.19
N GLN A 269 -3.00 11.41 -6.38
CA GLN A 269 -4.22 11.53 -7.18
C GLN A 269 -5.34 10.63 -6.67
N TYR A 270 -5.03 9.41 -6.23
CA TYR A 270 -6.02 8.39 -5.92
C TYR A 270 -6.25 8.18 -4.42
N MET A 271 -5.19 8.01 -3.62
CA MET A 271 -5.30 7.63 -2.22
C MET A 271 -5.40 8.82 -1.25
N GLU A 272 -4.70 9.91 -1.51
CA GLU A 272 -4.72 11.10 -0.64
C GLU A 272 -6.12 11.68 -0.42
N PRO A 273 -7.00 11.77 -1.46
CA PRO A 273 -8.37 12.23 -1.28
C PRO A 273 -9.21 11.37 -0.31
N GLN A 274 -8.79 10.15 -0.04
CA GLN A 274 -9.48 9.19 0.84
C GLN A 274 -9.11 9.34 2.32
N ALA A 275 -8.39 10.44 2.67
CA ALA A 275 -8.03 10.81 4.03
C ALA A 275 -7.23 9.74 4.81
N MET A 276 -6.45 8.93 4.13
CA MET A 276 -5.57 7.95 4.76
C MET A 276 -4.40 8.66 5.46
N ASN A 277 -4.19 8.36 6.74
CA ASN A 277 -3.09 8.92 7.51
C ASN A 277 -1.81 8.10 7.27
N ALA A 278 -1.12 8.39 6.16
CA ALA A 278 0.11 7.73 5.77
C ALA A 278 1.23 8.75 5.58
N TYR A 279 2.37 8.49 6.20
CA TYR A 279 3.60 9.25 6.03
C TYR A 279 4.60 8.45 5.21
N PHE A 280 5.10 9.06 4.14
CA PHE A 280 6.06 8.43 3.22
C PHE A 280 7.45 9.00 3.39
N ARG A 281 8.44 8.14 3.51
CA ARG A 281 9.85 8.45 3.38
C ARG A 281 10.44 7.68 2.19
N PHE A 282 11.16 8.39 1.34
CA PHE A 282 11.80 7.81 0.15
C PHE A 282 13.31 7.80 0.33
N ASP A 283 13.93 6.64 0.13
CA ASP A 283 15.37 6.47 -0.02
C ASP A 283 15.63 5.94 -1.44
N THR A 284 16.29 6.76 -2.26
CA THR A 284 16.64 6.39 -3.62
C THR A 284 18.07 5.84 -3.61
N SER A 285 18.19 4.58 -3.29
CA SER A 285 19.47 3.87 -3.27
C SER A 285 19.32 2.41 -3.64
N SER A 286 20.38 1.79 -4.17
CA SER A 286 20.42 0.38 -4.43
C SER A 286 20.57 -0.41 -3.14
N ILE A 287 19.93 -1.57 -3.05
CA ILE A 287 20.18 -2.52 -1.95
C ILE A 287 21.65 -2.98 -1.92
N PHE A 288 22.34 -2.89 -3.04
CA PHE A 288 23.75 -3.31 -3.17
C PHE A 288 24.75 -2.24 -2.72
N ASP A 289 24.31 -1.01 -2.38
CA ASP A 289 25.17 0.07 -1.86
C ASP A 289 25.45 -0.11 -0.36
N ARG A 290 26.18 -1.20 -0.05
CA ARG A 290 26.37 -1.75 1.30
C ARG A 290 26.89 -0.79 2.37
N GLU A 291 27.83 0.08 2.05
CA GLU A 291 28.49 0.94 3.06
C GLU A 291 27.56 2.02 3.66
N ASN A 292 26.48 2.33 2.96
CA ASN A 292 25.56 3.39 3.35
C ASN A 292 24.27 2.91 4.01
N GLN A 293 23.81 1.68 3.76
CA GLN A 293 22.46 1.28 4.15
C GLN A 293 22.32 0.85 5.61
N SER A 294 23.26 0.05 6.16
CA SER A 294 23.20 -0.34 7.57
C SER A 294 23.34 0.86 8.53
N LYS A 295 23.87 1.98 8.04
CA LYS A 295 24.01 3.24 8.80
C LYS A 295 22.82 4.19 8.62
N ARG A 296 22.00 4.02 7.58
CA ARG A 296 20.89 4.92 7.22
C ARG A 296 19.54 4.45 7.72
N LEU A 297 19.33 3.12 7.79
CA LEU A 297 18.08 2.57 8.28
C LEU A 297 18.01 2.64 9.80
N PRO A 298 16.85 3.01 10.37
CA PRO A 298 16.64 2.98 11.81
C PRO A 298 16.82 1.56 12.35
N LYS A 299 17.48 1.42 13.51
CA LYS A 299 17.67 0.13 14.18
C LYS A 299 16.41 -0.26 14.95
N LYS A 300 16.00 -1.53 14.86
CA LYS A 300 14.86 -2.12 15.59
C LYS A 300 13.59 -1.26 15.53
N PHE A 301 13.30 -0.73 14.36
CA PHE A 301 12.24 0.27 14.20
C PHE A 301 11.02 -0.24 13.45
N PHE A 302 11.21 -1.11 12.45
CA PHE A 302 10.13 -1.51 11.57
C PHE A 302 9.32 -2.67 12.15
N ASP A 303 7.99 -2.52 12.13
CA ASP A 303 7.04 -3.57 12.48
C ASP A 303 6.93 -4.59 11.36
N PHE A 304 7.01 -4.12 10.12
CA PHE A 304 7.11 -4.96 8.93
C PHE A 304 8.28 -4.54 8.05
N ILE A 305 9.08 -5.50 7.65
CA ILE A 305 10.00 -5.35 6.52
C ILE A 305 9.46 -6.23 5.40
N VAL A 306 9.13 -5.58 4.27
CA VAL A 306 8.48 -6.24 3.14
C VAL A 306 9.43 -6.33 1.97
N ILE A 307 9.50 -7.50 1.34
CA ILE A 307 10.16 -7.71 0.05
C ILE A 307 9.12 -8.32 -0.88
N SER A 308 8.64 -7.52 -1.84
CA SER A 308 7.64 -7.95 -2.80
C SER A 308 8.27 -8.07 -4.18
N HIS A 309 8.34 -9.30 -4.71
CA HIS A 309 8.82 -9.63 -6.06
C HIS A 309 10.27 -9.20 -6.38
N CYS A 310 11.10 -8.91 -5.37
CA CYS A 310 12.50 -8.54 -5.55
C CYS A 310 13.44 -9.68 -5.16
N PHE A 311 13.39 -10.76 -5.94
CA PHE A 311 14.28 -11.91 -5.83
C PHE A 311 14.93 -12.18 -7.19
N PHE A 312 16.24 -12.45 -7.20
CA PHE A 312 17.04 -12.51 -8.40
C PHE A 312 17.19 -13.95 -8.90
N ASN A 313 17.23 -14.14 -10.23
CA ASN A 313 17.54 -15.41 -10.85
C ASN A 313 19.04 -15.62 -10.99
N ASP A 314 19.80 -14.53 -11.20
CA ASP A 314 21.24 -14.54 -11.23
C ASP A 314 21.80 -14.97 -9.86
N GLU A 315 22.67 -15.99 -9.85
CA GLU A 315 23.14 -16.62 -8.61
C GLU A 315 23.96 -15.66 -7.75
N GLU A 316 24.90 -14.92 -8.33
CA GLU A 316 25.73 -13.96 -7.60
C GLU A 316 24.88 -12.84 -6.98
N ARG A 317 23.96 -12.28 -7.77
CA ARG A 317 23.03 -11.24 -7.27
C ARG A 317 22.10 -11.78 -6.20
N ARG A 318 21.63 -13.02 -6.33
CA ARG A 318 20.78 -13.69 -5.34
C ARG A 318 21.51 -13.85 -4.02
N GLU A 319 22.68 -14.47 -4.00
CA GLU A 319 23.46 -14.67 -2.77
C GLU A 319 23.78 -13.35 -2.08
N LYS A 320 24.22 -12.36 -2.86
CA LYS A 320 24.52 -11.02 -2.35
C LYS A 320 23.27 -10.35 -1.76
N SER A 321 22.11 -10.46 -2.42
CA SER A 321 20.86 -9.88 -1.94
C SER A 321 20.35 -10.55 -0.66
N LEU A 322 20.43 -11.90 -0.59
CA LEU A 322 20.02 -12.64 0.61
C LEU A 322 20.84 -12.22 1.85
N GLN A 323 22.16 -12.04 1.67
CA GLN A 323 22.99 -11.56 2.77
C GLN A 323 22.60 -10.13 3.21
N ILE A 324 22.32 -9.25 2.25
CA ILE A 324 21.87 -7.87 2.55
C ILE A 324 20.52 -7.89 3.27
N TYR A 325 19.58 -8.70 2.82
CA TYR A 325 18.28 -8.85 3.46
C TYR A 325 18.41 -9.34 4.90
N LYS A 326 19.25 -10.35 5.14
CA LYS A 326 19.57 -10.86 6.46
C LYS A 326 20.12 -9.76 7.39
N ASP A 327 21.05 -8.95 6.88
CA ASP A 327 21.65 -7.84 7.63
C ASP A 327 20.59 -6.78 7.99
N ILE A 328 19.67 -6.47 7.05
CA ILE A 328 18.56 -5.53 7.27
C ILE A 328 17.56 -6.09 8.29
N PHE A 329 17.14 -7.35 8.18
CA PHE A 329 16.24 -7.96 9.14
C PHE A 329 16.85 -7.97 10.55
N THR A 330 18.12 -8.32 10.66
CA THR A 330 18.83 -8.36 11.95
C THR A 330 18.92 -6.98 12.60
N SER A 331 19.21 -5.93 11.82
CA SER A 331 19.48 -4.59 12.35
C SER A 331 18.22 -3.74 12.53
N SER A 332 17.25 -3.83 11.61
CA SER A 332 16.20 -2.82 11.46
C SER A 332 14.80 -3.32 11.79
N LEU A 333 14.54 -4.65 11.74
CA LEU A 333 13.29 -5.24 12.21
C LEU A 333 13.22 -5.09 13.74
N ASN A 334 12.09 -4.64 14.27
CA ASN A 334 11.90 -4.58 15.71
C ASN A 334 11.80 -6.00 16.32
N ASP A 335 11.92 -6.11 17.62
CA ASP A 335 12.01 -7.42 18.30
C ASP A 335 10.69 -8.23 18.19
N TYR A 336 9.56 -7.57 17.89
CA TYR A 336 8.25 -8.19 17.68
C TYR A 336 7.79 -8.12 16.22
N GLY A 337 8.61 -7.56 15.34
CA GLY A 337 8.28 -7.32 13.94
C GLY A 337 8.32 -8.57 13.08
N TYR A 338 7.80 -8.41 11.88
CA TYR A 338 7.65 -9.47 10.89
C TYR A 338 8.36 -9.12 9.59
N ALA A 339 9.00 -10.09 8.98
CA ALA A 339 9.37 -10.05 7.57
C ALA A 339 8.21 -10.62 6.75
N LEU A 340 7.69 -9.82 5.82
CA LEU A 340 6.68 -10.24 4.84
C LEU A 340 7.35 -10.39 3.48
N LEU A 341 7.40 -11.62 2.97
CA LEU A 341 8.04 -11.94 1.71
C LEU A 341 6.97 -12.39 0.72
N ILE A 342 6.92 -11.73 -0.44
CA ILE A 342 6.04 -12.09 -1.55
C ILE A 342 6.94 -12.47 -2.71
N ILE A 343 6.91 -13.75 -3.07
CA ILE A 343 7.84 -14.33 -4.03
C ILE A 343 7.10 -15.19 -5.06
N GLN A 344 7.39 -14.95 -6.33
CA GLN A 344 6.86 -15.77 -7.41
C GLN A 344 7.36 -17.21 -7.27
N GLU A 345 6.50 -18.16 -7.60
CA GLU A 345 6.78 -19.60 -7.50
C GLU A 345 8.13 -19.97 -8.15
N LYS A 346 8.38 -19.51 -9.37
CA LYS A 346 9.63 -19.77 -10.08
C LYS A 346 10.88 -19.24 -9.37
N LYS A 347 10.76 -18.07 -8.75
CA LYS A 347 11.87 -17.44 -8.01
C LYS A 347 12.17 -18.15 -6.70
N LEU A 348 11.20 -18.87 -6.13
CA LEU A 348 11.40 -19.69 -4.95
C LEU A 348 11.97 -21.08 -5.31
N LEU A 349 11.42 -21.79 -6.30
CA LEU A 349 11.74 -23.19 -6.54
C LEU A 349 12.98 -23.41 -7.41
N ILE A 350 13.20 -22.58 -8.46
CA ILE A 350 14.32 -22.76 -9.39
C ILE A 350 15.69 -22.73 -8.68
N PRO A 351 15.99 -21.80 -7.75
CA PRO A 351 17.27 -21.76 -7.07
C PRO A 351 17.63 -23.04 -6.30
N TYR A 352 16.64 -23.77 -5.84
CA TYR A 352 16.83 -25.03 -5.12
C TYR A 352 16.78 -26.26 -6.06
N ASN A 353 16.71 -26.03 -7.38
CA ASN A 353 16.57 -27.07 -8.40
C ASN A 353 15.37 -28.00 -8.14
N VAL A 354 14.29 -27.41 -7.60
CA VAL A 354 13.06 -28.11 -7.27
C VAL A 354 12.07 -27.94 -8.41
N ARG A 355 11.55 -29.06 -8.90
CA ARG A 355 10.41 -29.04 -9.81
C ARG A 355 9.12 -28.83 -9.04
N ARG A 356 8.19 -28.16 -9.67
CA ARG A 356 6.83 -27.99 -9.17
C ARG A 356 6.16 -29.37 -9.07
N VAL A 357 5.91 -29.82 -7.86
CA VAL A 357 5.21 -31.07 -7.54
C VAL A 357 3.99 -30.77 -6.66
N ASP A 358 2.99 -31.59 -6.76
CA ASP A 358 1.79 -31.46 -5.92
C ASP A 358 2.02 -32.14 -4.55
N ASP A 359 3.02 -31.64 -3.82
CA ASP A 359 3.46 -32.14 -2.52
C ASP A 359 3.72 -30.96 -1.58
N CYS A 360 2.81 -30.74 -0.64
CA CYS A 360 2.90 -29.65 0.32
C CYS A 360 4.04 -29.83 1.34
N GLN A 361 4.48 -31.07 1.64
CA GLN A 361 5.59 -31.30 2.57
C GLN A 361 6.93 -30.95 1.91
N HIS A 362 7.09 -31.30 0.64
CA HIS A 362 8.26 -30.89 -0.12
C HIS A 362 8.33 -29.37 -0.26
N GLU A 363 7.22 -28.73 -0.58
CA GLU A 363 7.09 -27.28 -0.64
C GLU A 363 7.49 -26.61 0.70
N LEU A 364 6.97 -27.12 1.82
CA LEU A 364 7.32 -26.62 3.15
C LEU A 364 8.83 -26.74 3.44
N SER A 365 9.48 -27.81 2.97
CA SER A 365 10.93 -27.99 3.16
C SER A 365 11.73 -26.90 2.44
N VAL A 366 11.33 -26.54 1.22
CA VAL A 366 11.96 -25.47 0.44
C VAL A 366 11.74 -24.10 1.07
N VAL A 367 10.49 -23.82 1.50
CA VAL A 367 10.16 -22.57 2.20
C VAL A 367 10.99 -22.43 3.48
N ARG A 368 11.11 -23.48 4.27
CA ARG A 368 11.94 -23.48 5.48
C ARG A 368 13.40 -23.23 5.19
N GLN A 369 13.96 -23.92 4.21
CA GLN A 369 15.35 -23.69 3.79
C GLN A 369 15.58 -22.23 3.39
N PHE A 370 14.70 -21.67 2.58
CA PHE A 370 14.76 -20.26 2.16
C PHE A 370 14.72 -19.29 3.35
N ILE A 371 13.83 -19.54 4.31
CA ILE A 371 13.70 -18.68 5.51
C ILE A 371 14.92 -18.84 6.43
N ASP A 372 15.47 -20.04 6.53
CA ASP A 372 16.72 -20.31 7.29
C ASP A 372 17.92 -19.57 6.72
N GLU A 373 18.06 -19.52 5.39
CA GLU A 373 19.10 -18.74 4.70
C GLU A 373 19.00 -17.23 5.01
N LEU A 374 17.78 -16.70 5.17
CA LEU A 374 17.53 -15.32 5.58
C LEU A 374 17.75 -15.08 7.09
N GLY A 375 18.04 -16.12 7.88
CA GLY A 375 18.25 -16.02 9.32
C GLY A 375 16.96 -15.72 10.10
N LEU A 376 15.81 -16.14 9.58
CA LEU A 376 14.50 -15.90 10.15
C LEU A 376 13.85 -17.21 10.67
N ASN A 377 12.77 -17.07 11.44
CA ASN A 377 11.89 -18.16 11.84
C ASN A 377 10.56 -18.05 11.09
N LEU A 378 10.15 -19.12 10.42
CA LEU A 378 8.87 -19.18 9.72
C LEU A 378 7.71 -19.09 10.73
N VAL A 379 6.79 -18.16 10.52
CA VAL A 379 5.52 -18.07 11.26
C VAL A 379 4.44 -18.85 10.51
N TRP A 380 4.21 -18.48 9.26
CA TRP A 380 3.36 -19.22 8.32
C TRP A 380 3.72 -18.84 6.88
N TYR A 381 3.27 -19.65 5.94
CA TYR A 381 3.25 -19.28 4.52
C TYR A 381 1.92 -19.70 3.89
N LYS A 382 1.56 -19.00 2.83
CA LYS A 382 0.46 -19.37 1.94
C LYS A 382 0.89 -19.23 0.49
N TYR A 383 0.57 -20.22 -0.30
CA TYR A 383 0.70 -20.17 -1.74
C TYR A 383 -0.64 -19.68 -2.32
N LEU A 384 -0.66 -18.44 -2.78
CA LEU A 384 -1.80 -17.84 -3.46
C LEU A 384 -1.76 -18.21 -4.93
N ASN A 385 -2.80 -18.88 -5.41
CA ASN A 385 -2.82 -19.39 -6.77
C ASN A 385 -4.21 -19.24 -7.37
N SER A 386 -4.29 -18.73 -8.60
CA SER A 386 -5.58 -18.58 -9.29
C SER A 386 -6.16 -19.91 -9.82
N ILE A 387 -5.32 -20.91 -10.03
CA ILE A 387 -5.71 -22.19 -10.65
C ILE A 387 -6.30 -23.17 -9.63
N GLY A 388 -5.87 -23.10 -8.37
CA GLY A 388 -6.22 -24.06 -7.31
C GLY A 388 -5.49 -25.39 -7.43
N SER A 389 -4.35 -25.41 -8.13
CA SER A 389 -3.46 -26.56 -8.28
C SER A 389 -2.02 -26.08 -8.39
N ARG A 390 -1.08 -26.82 -7.83
CA ARG A 390 0.37 -26.54 -7.97
C ARG A 390 0.89 -26.81 -9.37
N THR A 391 0.18 -27.58 -10.17
CA THR A 391 0.52 -27.86 -11.57
C THR A 391 -0.36 -27.06 -12.50
N SER A 392 0.23 -26.40 -13.50
CA SER A 392 -0.54 -25.64 -14.47
C SER A 392 -1.45 -26.55 -15.31
N PRO A 393 -2.73 -26.20 -15.49
CA PRO A 393 -3.62 -26.97 -16.35
C PRO A 393 -3.17 -26.86 -17.81
N PRO A 394 -3.39 -27.89 -18.63
CA PRO A 394 -2.96 -27.89 -20.04
C PRO A 394 -3.59 -26.76 -20.88
N ASN A 395 -4.67 -26.13 -20.43
CA ASN A 395 -5.40 -25.06 -21.12
C ASN A 395 -5.64 -23.84 -20.22
N PHE A 396 -4.55 -23.26 -19.65
CA PHE A 396 -4.66 -22.09 -18.78
C PHE A 396 -5.47 -20.94 -19.41
N GLY A 397 -5.27 -20.63 -20.68
CA GLY A 397 -6.00 -19.55 -21.34
C GLY A 397 -7.52 -19.76 -21.43
N LYS A 398 -8.01 -21.02 -21.49
CA LYS A 398 -9.44 -21.32 -21.39
C LYS A 398 -9.92 -21.11 -19.96
N PHE A 399 -9.19 -21.67 -18.98
CA PHE A 399 -9.50 -21.52 -17.57
C PHE A 399 -9.61 -20.03 -17.16
N ALA A 400 -8.62 -19.20 -17.56
CA ALA A 400 -8.60 -17.80 -17.23
C ALA A 400 -9.83 -17.04 -17.77
N ARG A 401 -10.19 -17.28 -19.04
CA ARG A 401 -11.40 -16.67 -19.64
C ARG A 401 -12.71 -17.03 -18.93
N GLU A 402 -12.79 -18.24 -18.39
CA GLU A 402 -14.02 -18.75 -17.76
C GLU A 402 -14.12 -18.40 -16.27
N ASN A 403 -12.98 -18.18 -15.59
CA ASN A 403 -12.94 -18.16 -14.13
C ASN A 403 -12.32 -16.88 -13.53
N LEU A 404 -11.51 -16.14 -14.27
CA LEU A 404 -10.78 -15.02 -13.73
C LEU A 404 -11.37 -13.66 -14.13
N PRO A 405 -11.38 -12.66 -13.23
CA PRO A 405 -11.83 -11.31 -13.53
C PRO A 405 -10.97 -10.66 -14.60
N VAL A 406 -11.58 -9.85 -15.45
CA VAL A 406 -10.89 -9.14 -16.55
C VAL A 406 -10.43 -7.77 -16.07
N LYS A 407 -9.25 -7.36 -16.50
CA LYS A 407 -8.74 -5.98 -16.35
C LYS A 407 -9.36 -5.13 -17.46
N GLU A 408 -10.46 -4.44 -17.15
CA GLU A 408 -11.31 -3.80 -18.16
C GLU A 408 -10.71 -2.49 -18.71
N PHE A 409 -10.05 -1.71 -17.87
CA PHE A 409 -9.60 -0.36 -18.20
C PHE A 409 -8.15 -0.30 -18.68
N ILE A 410 -7.25 -1.12 -18.07
CA ILE A 410 -5.83 -1.12 -18.44
C ILE A 410 -5.55 -1.94 -19.69
N SER A 411 -6.33 -3.02 -19.94
CA SER A 411 -6.13 -3.90 -21.09
C SER A 411 -6.30 -3.22 -22.44
N PRO A 412 -7.32 -2.35 -22.66
CA PRO A 412 -7.43 -1.57 -23.90
C PRO A 412 -6.24 -0.61 -24.09
N LEU A 413 -5.80 0.05 -23.02
CA LEU A 413 -4.65 0.95 -23.06
C LEU A 413 -3.36 0.21 -23.44
N PHE A 414 -3.15 -0.97 -22.86
CA PHE A 414 -2.00 -1.80 -23.20
C PHE A 414 -2.03 -2.24 -24.67
N ARG A 415 -3.18 -2.70 -25.18
CA ARG A 415 -3.32 -3.10 -26.59
C ARG A 415 -3.12 -1.97 -27.58
N GLN A 416 -3.47 -0.73 -27.20
CA GLN A 416 -3.27 0.44 -28.03
C GLN A 416 -1.78 0.69 -28.33
N HIS A 417 -0.92 0.46 -27.35
CA HIS A 417 0.51 0.75 -27.46
C HIS A 417 1.38 -0.47 -27.78
N PHE A 418 0.87 -1.68 -27.52
CA PHE A 418 1.67 -2.91 -27.64
C PHE A 418 0.93 -4.02 -28.38
N LYS A 419 1.63 -4.63 -29.34
CA LYS A 419 1.15 -5.79 -30.11
C LYS A 419 1.48 -7.14 -29.44
N LEU A 420 1.90 -7.12 -28.17
CA LEU A 420 2.31 -8.31 -27.41
C LEU A 420 1.13 -9.00 -26.74
N PRO A 421 1.21 -10.34 -26.55
CA PRO A 421 0.26 -11.02 -25.69
C PRO A 421 0.30 -10.43 -24.28
N TYR A 422 -0.85 -10.01 -23.80
CA TYR A 422 -1.04 -9.46 -22.47
C TYR A 422 -2.04 -10.31 -21.71
N ASP A 423 -1.72 -10.63 -20.47
CA ASP A 423 -2.68 -11.27 -19.60
C ASP A 423 -3.71 -10.24 -19.13
N ILE A 424 -4.91 -10.36 -19.70
CA ILE A 424 -6.02 -9.45 -19.44
C ILE A 424 -6.78 -9.79 -18.16
N HIS A 425 -6.40 -10.84 -17.45
CA HIS A 425 -7.09 -11.29 -16.26
C HIS A 425 -6.28 -10.95 -15.00
N TYR A 426 -6.99 -10.71 -13.90
CA TYR A 426 -6.36 -10.72 -12.60
C TYR A 426 -5.93 -12.14 -12.25
N GLY A 427 -4.69 -12.30 -11.84
CA GLY A 427 -4.16 -13.60 -11.47
C GLY A 427 -3.07 -13.48 -10.42
N VAL A 428 -2.88 -14.56 -9.67
CA VAL A 428 -1.83 -14.70 -8.67
C VAL A 428 -1.21 -16.08 -8.76
N ASP A 429 0.11 -16.13 -8.57
CA ASP A 429 0.92 -17.35 -8.54
C ASP A 429 2.16 -17.09 -7.67
N ASP A 430 1.91 -16.75 -6.39
CA ASP A 430 2.90 -16.21 -5.48
C ASP A 430 2.83 -16.85 -4.10
N TYR A 431 3.98 -17.04 -3.49
CA TYR A 431 4.11 -17.37 -2.08
C TYR A 431 4.08 -16.10 -1.24
N VAL A 432 3.21 -16.06 -0.25
CA VAL A 432 3.16 -15.07 0.82
C VAL A 432 3.70 -15.73 2.07
N ILE A 433 4.85 -15.27 2.54
CA ILE A 433 5.56 -15.86 3.66
C ILE A 433 5.70 -14.82 4.76
N LEU A 434 5.25 -15.17 5.96
CA LEU A 434 5.44 -14.36 7.16
C LEU A 434 6.47 -15.04 8.07
N ALA A 435 7.49 -14.29 8.43
CA ALA A 435 8.57 -14.79 9.29
C ALA A 435 8.90 -13.78 10.40
N LYS A 436 9.55 -14.24 11.45
CA LYS A 436 10.03 -13.43 12.58
C LYS A 436 11.55 -13.48 12.64
N LYS A 437 12.12 -12.49 13.29
CA LYS A 437 13.52 -12.51 13.70
C LYS A 437 13.81 -13.72 14.59
N ARG A 438 14.99 -14.31 14.41
CA ARG A 438 15.52 -15.34 15.34
C ARG A 438 15.90 -14.77 16.68
#